data_874a6306796c24248385d242531baf6a
#
_entry.id   874a6306796c24248385d242531baf6a
#
_cell.length_a   1.000
_cell.length_b   1.000
_cell.length_c   1.000
_cell.angle_alpha   90.00
_cell.angle_beta   90.00
_cell.angle_gamma   90.00
#
_symmetry.space_group_name_H-M   'P 1'
#
loop_
_entity.id
_entity.type
_entity.pdbx_description
1 polymer ?
#
loop_
_entity_poly.entity_id
_entity_poly.type
_entity_poly.pdbx_seq_one_letter_code
_entity_poly.pdbx_strand_id
1 'polypeptide(L)'
;MTFDEQLRRAFETLTAHLHDEIARQAQTAIDELTASAQAERDQAIAEARELQRSESATPEPLVTAAVDPAAAERLVNAIRAIDGARTLSDILDSLVSGAAREVDRVAVLLARGGGYSGWRSIGFRPPFNRGQSVELLPDALIIPLEISGQTVAVLYFQNTESGAANAEPGTPNPALEILARHAARCLESVTAFKAARAALANASDDASGTSDESSADEDA
;
A
#
# COMPACT_ATOMS: atom_id res chain seq x y z
N MET A 1 28.44 -38.84 -34.31
CA MET A 1 27.70 -37.65 -33.76
C MET A 1 26.66 -37.27 -34.80
N THR A 2 25.41 -37.43 -34.48
CA THR A 2 24.31 -37.08 -35.39
C THR A 2 24.06 -35.57 -35.37
N PHE A 3 23.50 -35.03 -36.45
CA PHE A 3 23.15 -33.60 -36.55
C PHE A 3 22.27 -33.16 -35.39
N ASP A 4 21.33 -33.98 -34.95
CA ASP A 4 20.45 -33.73 -33.83
C ASP A 4 21.18 -33.57 -32.48
N GLU A 5 22.25 -34.39 -32.26
CA GLU A 5 23.08 -34.25 -31.06
C GLU A 5 23.87 -32.93 -31.03
N GLN A 6 24.31 -32.46 -32.19
CA GLN A 6 25.00 -31.18 -32.30
C GLN A 6 24.05 -30.01 -32.06
N LEU A 7 22.84 -30.07 -32.63
CA LEU A 7 21.82 -29.06 -32.46
C LEU A 7 21.38 -28.97 -30.99
N ARG A 8 21.13 -30.09 -30.33
CA ARG A 8 20.76 -30.16 -28.92
C ARG A 8 21.80 -29.54 -27.99
N ARG A 9 23.08 -29.89 -28.21
CA ARG A 9 24.19 -29.29 -27.44
C ARG A 9 24.31 -27.78 -27.67
N ALA A 10 24.11 -27.32 -28.90
CA ALA A 10 24.12 -25.88 -29.19
C ALA A 10 22.99 -25.16 -28.46
N PHE A 11 21.79 -25.73 -28.42
CA PHE A 11 20.66 -25.16 -27.65
C PHE A 11 20.91 -25.17 -26.14
N GLU A 12 21.43 -26.25 -25.57
CA GLU A 12 21.77 -26.34 -24.15
C GLU A 12 22.83 -25.29 -23.78
N THR A 13 23.86 -25.11 -24.61
CA THR A 13 24.89 -24.10 -24.38
C THR A 13 24.34 -22.68 -24.49
N LEU A 14 23.49 -22.41 -25.48
CA LEU A 14 22.84 -21.08 -25.64
C LEU A 14 21.92 -20.75 -24.47
N THR A 15 21.12 -21.72 -24.03
CA THR A 15 20.21 -21.55 -22.91
C THR A 15 20.97 -21.28 -21.61
N ALA A 16 22.06 -22.02 -21.37
CA ALA A 16 22.93 -21.79 -20.21
C ALA A 16 23.55 -20.38 -20.25
N HIS A 17 24.08 -19.98 -21.41
CA HIS A 17 24.65 -18.64 -21.57
C HIS A 17 23.64 -17.52 -21.38
N LEU A 18 22.42 -17.67 -21.89
CA LEU A 18 21.33 -16.71 -21.68
C LEU A 18 20.92 -16.61 -20.21
N HIS A 19 20.85 -17.74 -19.50
CA HIS A 19 20.55 -17.73 -18.06
C HIS A 19 21.61 -16.99 -17.24
N ASP A 20 22.89 -17.26 -17.52
CA ASP A 20 24.00 -16.61 -16.84
C ASP A 20 24.04 -15.11 -17.13
N GLU A 21 23.76 -14.70 -18.38
CA GLU A 21 23.71 -13.29 -18.76
C GLU A 21 22.53 -12.56 -18.10
N ILE A 22 21.33 -13.17 -18.06
CA ILE A 22 20.17 -12.61 -17.37
C ILE A 22 20.44 -12.50 -15.87
N ALA A 23 21.01 -13.53 -15.26
CA ALA A 23 21.36 -13.50 -13.83
C ALA A 23 22.37 -12.39 -13.52
N ARG A 24 23.39 -12.23 -14.36
CA ARG A 24 24.39 -11.17 -14.21
C ARG A 24 23.79 -9.77 -14.35
N GLN A 25 22.92 -9.57 -15.35
CA GLN A 25 22.25 -8.28 -15.56
C GLN A 25 21.29 -7.95 -14.42
N ALA A 26 20.55 -8.95 -13.94
CA ALA A 26 19.65 -8.78 -12.80
C ALA A 26 20.43 -8.40 -11.52
N GLN A 27 21.57 -9.06 -11.26
CA GLN A 27 22.41 -8.75 -10.11
C GLN A 27 22.98 -7.32 -10.21
N THR A 28 23.48 -6.92 -11.39
CA THR A 28 23.96 -5.55 -11.61
C THR A 28 22.86 -4.51 -11.35
N ALA A 29 21.66 -4.74 -11.86
CA ALA A 29 20.52 -3.84 -11.64
C ALA A 29 20.11 -3.75 -10.15
N ILE A 30 20.16 -4.87 -9.41
CA ILE A 30 19.88 -4.89 -7.96
C ILE A 30 20.96 -4.09 -7.21
N ASP A 31 22.22 -4.27 -7.56
CA ASP A 31 23.35 -3.58 -6.92
C ASP A 31 23.27 -2.06 -7.19
N GLU A 32 22.94 -1.65 -8.41
CA GLU A 32 22.74 -0.25 -8.79
C GLU A 32 21.55 0.39 -8.04
N LEU A 33 20.41 -0.31 -7.99
CA LEU A 33 19.23 0.17 -7.25
C LEU A 33 19.51 0.29 -5.75
N THR A 34 20.24 -0.67 -5.19
CA THR A 34 20.61 -0.67 -3.78
C THR A 34 21.56 0.49 -3.47
N ALA A 35 22.55 0.73 -4.31
CA ALA A 35 23.49 1.84 -4.18
C ALA A 35 22.77 3.21 -4.32
N SER A 36 21.85 3.34 -5.27
CA SER A 36 21.06 4.56 -5.46
C SER A 36 20.18 4.83 -4.24
N ALA A 37 19.45 3.83 -3.73
CA ALA A 37 18.62 3.96 -2.56
C ALA A 37 19.41 4.32 -1.29
N GLN A 38 20.63 3.79 -1.15
CA GLN A 38 21.52 4.14 -0.05
C GLN A 38 22.01 5.59 -0.16
N ALA A 39 22.40 6.03 -1.36
CA ALA A 39 22.83 7.41 -1.60
C ALA A 39 21.72 8.43 -1.31
N GLU A 40 20.50 8.17 -1.77
CA GLU A 40 19.31 8.99 -1.46
C GLU A 40 19.02 9.07 0.03
N ARG A 41 19.14 7.94 0.72
CA ARG A 41 18.94 7.89 2.18
C ARG A 41 20.01 8.70 2.91
N ASP A 42 21.27 8.56 2.52
CA ASP A 42 22.38 9.29 3.15
C ASP A 42 22.28 10.80 2.89
N GLN A 43 21.84 11.18 1.69
CA GLN A 43 21.55 12.59 1.36
C GLN A 43 20.39 13.13 2.21
N ALA A 44 19.28 12.39 2.32
CA ALA A 44 18.13 12.80 3.15
C ALA A 44 18.53 12.96 4.63
N ILE A 45 19.39 12.08 5.14
CA ILE A 45 19.92 12.17 6.52
C ILE A 45 20.84 13.40 6.67
N ALA A 46 21.65 13.69 5.67
CA ALA A 46 22.52 14.87 5.69
C ALA A 46 21.70 16.18 5.67
N GLU A 47 20.70 16.27 4.81
CA GLU A 47 19.77 17.41 4.73
C GLU A 47 18.98 17.59 6.05
N ALA A 48 18.47 16.51 6.63
CA ALA A 48 17.77 16.58 7.92
C ALA A 48 18.68 17.07 9.05
N ARG A 49 19.96 16.67 9.06
CA ARG A 49 20.94 17.15 10.06
C ARG A 49 21.28 18.61 9.87
N GLU A 50 21.34 19.09 8.63
CA GLU A 50 21.60 20.50 8.32
C GLU A 50 20.43 21.39 8.75
N LEU A 51 19.19 20.94 8.49
CA LEU A 51 17.97 21.60 8.98
C LEU A 51 17.94 21.67 10.50
N GLN A 52 18.23 20.58 11.19
CA GLN A 52 18.34 20.56 12.64
C GLN A 52 19.42 21.49 13.19
N ARG A 53 20.55 21.64 12.49
CA ARG A 53 21.62 22.53 12.89
C ARG A 53 21.25 24.00 12.69
N SER A 54 20.54 24.33 11.61
CA SER A 54 20.04 25.68 11.35
C SER A 54 18.93 26.09 12.32
N GLU A 55 18.05 25.18 12.72
CA GLU A 55 17.03 25.41 13.75
C GLU A 55 17.63 25.60 15.15
N SER A 56 18.76 24.94 15.44
CA SER A 56 19.43 25.06 16.74
C SER A 56 20.17 26.40 16.92
N ALA A 57 20.31 27.23 15.88
CA ALA A 57 21.01 28.52 15.93
C ALA A 57 20.12 29.70 16.37
N THR A 58 18.79 29.49 16.50
CA THR A 58 17.86 30.47 17.04
C THR A 58 17.24 29.91 18.32
N PRO A 59 17.54 30.45 19.51
CA PRO A 59 16.88 30.05 20.73
C PRO A 59 15.50 30.69 20.81
N GLU A 60 14.58 30.34 19.95
CA GLU A 60 13.17 30.47 20.28
C GLU A 60 12.81 29.36 21.26
N PRO A 61 12.06 29.67 22.33
CA PRO A 61 11.61 28.61 23.22
C PRO A 61 10.74 27.66 22.40
N LEU A 62 11.31 26.49 22.09
CA LEU A 62 10.55 25.35 21.61
C LEU A 62 9.38 25.17 22.58
N VAL A 63 8.22 25.64 22.17
CA VAL A 63 6.97 25.10 22.68
C VAL A 63 7.00 23.65 22.24
N THR A 64 7.61 22.81 23.08
CA THR A 64 7.43 21.38 23.04
C THR A 64 5.93 21.22 23.24
N ALA A 65 5.19 21.17 22.13
CA ALA A 65 3.82 20.68 22.16
C ALA A 65 3.97 19.30 22.83
N ALA A 66 3.52 19.24 24.08
CA ALA A 66 3.62 18.03 24.87
C ALA A 66 2.97 16.94 24.04
N VAL A 67 3.79 16.03 23.52
CA VAL A 67 3.30 14.89 22.75
C VAL A 67 2.38 14.15 23.70
N ASP A 68 1.08 14.18 23.41
CA ASP A 68 0.11 13.44 24.22
C ASP A 68 0.45 11.93 24.10
N PRO A 69 1.01 11.30 25.13
CA PRO A 69 1.41 9.90 25.07
C PRO A 69 0.21 9.00 24.78
N ALA A 70 -1.00 9.40 25.18
CA ALA A 70 -2.21 8.67 24.91
C ALA A 70 -2.57 8.73 23.40
N ALA A 71 -2.32 9.85 22.71
CA ALA A 71 -2.51 9.96 21.26
C ALA A 71 -1.51 9.05 20.52
N ALA A 72 -0.26 9.04 20.95
CA ALA A 72 0.75 8.16 20.35
C ALA A 72 0.39 6.68 20.56
N GLU A 73 -0.07 6.30 21.74
CA GLU A 73 -0.51 4.93 22.02
C GLU A 73 -1.73 4.52 21.18
N ARG A 74 -2.72 5.41 21.03
CA ARG A 74 -3.88 5.16 20.15
C ARG A 74 -3.45 4.92 18.71
N LEU A 75 -2.54 5.74 18.19
CA LEU A 75 -2.00 5.60 16.84
C LEU A 75 -1.26 4.26 16.65
N VAL A 76 -0.38 3.90 17.57
CA VAL A 76 0.34 2.62 17.54
C VAL A 76 -0.63 1.43 17.58
N ASN A 77 -1.67 1.48 18.41
CA ASN A 77 -2.67 0.44 18.49
C ASN A 77 -3.50 0.32 17.20
N ALA A 78 -3.81 1.45 16.56
CA ALA A 78 -4.50 1.46 15.27
C ALA A 78 -3.63 0.86 14.14
N ILE A 79 -2.33 1.20 14.08
CA ILE A 79 -1.36 0.62 13.14
C ILE A 79 -1.29 -0.90 13.34
N ARG A 80 -1.12 -1.38 14.57
CA ARG A 80 -1.08 -2.82 14.86
C ARG A 80 -2.36 -3.55 14.45
N ALA A 81 -3.53 -2.91 14.59
CA ALA A 81 -4.79 -3.48 14.14
C ALA A 81 -4.85 -3.62 12.62
N ILE A 82 -4.29 -2.65 11.87
CA ILE A 82 -4.18 -2.71 10.41
C ILE A 82 -3.18 -3.80 9.99
N ASP A 83 -2.03 -3.90 10.65
CA ASP A 83 -1.01 -4.93 10.37
C ASP A 83 -1.52 -6.36 10.63
N GLY A 84 -2.37 -6.52 11.63
CA GLY A 84 -3.01 -7.80 11.95
C GLY A 84 -4.09 -8.23 10.97
N ALA A 85 -4.56 -7.32 10.11
CA ALA A 85 -5.62 -7.58 9.15
C ALA A 85 -5.13 -8.47 7.98
N ARG A 86 -5.94 -9.45 7.60
CA ARG A 86 -5.56 -10.43 6.56
C ARG A 86 -6.34 -10.28 5.27
N THR A 87 -7.41 -9.52 5.29
CA THR A 87 -8.24 -9.25 4.13
C THR A 87 -8.36 -7.75 3.86
N LEU A 88 -8.70 -7.39 2.61
CA LEU A 88 -8.94 -6.00 2.25
C LEU A 88 -10.06 -5.37 3.12
N SER A 89 -11.08 -6.16 3.44
CA SER A 89 -12.18 -5.75 4.30
C SER A 89 -11.70 -5.44 5.72
N ASP A 90 -10.88 -6.32 6.29
CA ASP A 90 -10.36 -6.15 7.66
C ASP A 90 -9.46 -4.91 7.77
N ILE A 91 -8.65 -4.64 6.72
CA ILE A 91 -7.80 -3.43 6.66
C ILE A 91 -8.67 -2.17 6.69
N LEU A 92 -9.69 -2.09 5.82
CA LEU A 92 -10.60 -0.94 5.77
C LEU A 92 -11.41 -0.77 7.06
N ASP A 93 -11.86 -1.86 7.66
CA ASP A 93 -12.61 -1.85 8.93
C ASP A 93 -11.72 -1.42 10.11
N SER A 94 -10.46 -1.86 10.13
CA SER A 94 -9.46 -1.44 11.12
C SER A 94 -9.10 0.04 10.96
N LEU A 95 -8.96 0.52 9.72
CA LEU A 95 -8.71 1.92 9.42
C LEU A 95 -9.83 2.82 9.96
N VAL A 96 -11.10 2.50 9.63
CA VAL A 96 -12.24 3.29 10.13
C VAL A 96 -12.29 3.29 11.66
N SER A 97 -12.06 2.12 12.27
CA SER A 97 -12.11 1.98 13.73
C SER A 97 -10.96 2.73 14.44
N GLY A 98 -9.76 2.75 13.83
CA GLY A 98 -8.62 3.54 14.30
C GLY A 98 -8.87 5.03 14.16
N ALA A 99 -9.30 5.46 12.98
CA ALA A 99 -9.57 6.85 12.66
C ALA A 99 -10.71 7.45 13.53
N ALA A 100 -11.72 6.67 13.90
CA ALA A 100 -12.82 7.10 14.77
C ALA A 100 -12.38 7.43 16.21
N ARG A 101 -11.15 7.14 16.60
CA ARG A 101 -10.57 7.54 17.88
C ARG A 101 -9.93 8.93 17.83
N GLU A 102 -9.69 9.43 16.63
CA GLU A 102 -9.02 10.70 16.37
C GLU A 102 -10.00 11.80 15.90
N VAL A 103 -11.19 11.42 15.39
CA VAL A 103 -12.21 12.35 14.89
C VAL A 103 -13.61 11.84 15.19
N ASP A 104 -14.57 12.77 15.30
CA ASP A 104 -15.96 12.44 15.67
C ASP A 104 -16.72 11.72 14.55
N ARG A 105 -16.42 12.06 13.29
CA ARG A 105 -17.10 11.51 12.11
C ARG A 105 -16.09 11.08 11.07
N VAL A 106 -16.11 9.81 10.76
CA VAL A 106 -15.23 9.22 9.77
C VAL A 106 -15.93 8.14 8.97
N ALA A 107 -15.59 8.05 7.70
CA ALA A 107 -16.06 6.98 6.82
C ALA A 107 -14.96 6.57 5.85
N VAL A 108 -14.99 5.33 5.41
CA VAL A 108 -14.29 4.88 4.22
C VAL A 108 -15.30 4.75 3.09
N LEU A 109 -14.96 5.38 1.96
CA LEU A 109 -15.76 5.33 0.74
C LEU A 109 -14.92 4.70 -0.36
N LEU A 110 -15.50 3.78 -1.13
CA LEU A 110 -14.86 3.14 -2.27
C LEU A 110 -15.07 3.98 -3.53
N ALA A 111 -14.00 4.19 -4.30
CA ALA A 111 -14.08 4.84 -5.61
C ALA A 111 -14.65 3.85 -6.63
N ARG A 112 -15.77 4.18 -7.28
CA ARG A 112 -16.43 3.34 -8.30
C ARG A 112 -17.12 4.20 -9.35
N GLY A 113 -16.84 3.94 -10.64
CA GLY A 113 -17.61 4.52 -11.75
C GLY A 113 -17.66 6.05 -11.78
N GLY A 114 -16.60 6.72 -11.32
CA GLY A 114 -16.55 8.19 -11.27
C GLY A 114 -17.24 8.82 -10.04
N GLY A 115 -17.69 8.00 -9.08
CA GLY A 115 -18.28 8.45 -7.81
C GLY A 115 -17.76 7.66 -6.61
N TYR A 116 -18.40 7.87 -5.47
CA TYR A 116 -18.03 7.20 -4.22
C TYR A 116 -19.20 6.38 -3.68
N SER A 117 -18.88 5.21 -3.14
CA SER A 117 -19.86 4.35 -2.47
C SER A 117 -19.42 4.05 -1.03
N GLY A 118 -20.36 4.11 -0.09
CA GLY A 118 -20.10 3.84 1.31
C GLY A 118 -19.54 2.43 1.54
N TRP A 119 -18.48 2.33 2.33
CA TRP A 119 -18.01 1.06 2.88
C TRP A 119 -18.44 0.92 4.34
N ARG A 120 -18.02 1.84 5.18
CA ARG A 120 -18.33 1.89 6.60
C ARG A 120 -18.18 3.31 7.10
N SER A 121 -19.05 3.72 8.03
CA SER A 121 -18.99 5.03 8.69
C SER A 121 -19.18 4.91 10.20
N ILE A 122 -18.57 5.83 10.94
CA ILE A 122 -18.73 5.98 12.38
C ILE A 122 -19.00 7.46 12.65
N GLY A 123 -19.95 7.77 13.54
CA GLY A 123 -20.30 9.13 13.92
C GLY A 123 -21.29 9.85 13.01
N PHE A 124 -21.52 9.39 11.79
CA PHE A 124 -22.53 9.94 10.88
C PHE A 124 -23.95 9.51 11.25
N ARG A 125 -24.89 10.41 11.11
CA ARG A 125 -26.33 10.14 11.32
C ARG A 125 -27.15 10.74 10.17
N PRO A 126 -27.79 9.91 9.32
CA PRO A 126 -27.75 8.45 9.31
C PRO A 126 -26.36 7.91 8.93
N PRO A 127 -26.00 6.68 9.32
CA PRO A 127 -24.76 6.03 8.88
C PRO A 127 -24.82 5.73 7.38
N PHE A 128 -23.69 5.74 6.71
CA PHE A 128 -23.63 5.32 5.30
C PHE A 128 -23.77 3.81 5.20
N ASN A 129 -24.70 3.36 4.36
CA ASN A 129 -24.86 1.95 4.07
C ASN A 129 -23.80 1.48 3.08
N ARG A 130 -23.38 0.23 3.22
CA ARG A 130 -22.43 -0.39 2.29
C ARG A 130 -23.01 -0.40 0.87
N GLY A 131 -22.25 0.15 -0.10
CA GLY A 131 -22.68 0.25 -1.49
C GLY A 131 -23.60 1.44 -1.82
N GLN A 132 -24.01 2.22 -0.83
CA GLN A 132 -24.78 3.44 -1.06
C GLN A 132 -23.89 4.50 -1.74
N SER A 133 -24.40 5.14 -2.80
CA SER A 133 -23.74 6.32 -3.38
C SER A 133 -23.71 7.46 -2.39
N VAL A 134 -22.53 8.08 -2.23
CA VAL A 134 -22.29 9.16 -1.28
C VAL A 134 -21.80 10.38 -2.05
N GLU A 135 -22.50 11.50 -1.90
CA GLU A 135 -22.01 12.80 -2.32
C GLU A 135 -21.08 13.37 -1.25
N LEU A 136 -19.93 13.85 -1.66
CA LEU A 136 -18.96 14.46 -0.75
C LEU A 136 -19.46 15.85 -0.36
N LEU A 137 -19.49 16.12 0.92
CA LEU A 137 -19.83 17.46 1.42
C LEU A 137 -18.63 18.41 1.23
N PRO A 138 -18.87 19.68 0.90
CA PRO A 138 -17.79 20.63 0.61
C PRO A 138 -16.86 20.89 1.80
N ASP A 139 -17.34 20.72 3.02
CA ASP A 139 -16.59 20.99 4.27
C ASP A 139 -15.88 19.75 4.81
N ALA A 140 -15.93 18.63 4.10
CA ALA A 140 -15.29 17.39 4.55
C ALA A 140 -13.86 17.29 4.04
N LEU A 141 -13.01 16.76 4.88
CA LEU A 141 -11.63 16.45 4.55
C LEU A 141 -11.55 15.03 3.98
N ILE A 142 -10.69 14.87 2.97
CA ILE A 142 -10.54 13.62 2.24
C ILE A 142 -9.06 13.26 2.15
N ILE A 143 -8.74 12.03 2.54
CA ILE A 143 -7.40 11.47 2.33
C ILE A 143 -7.55 10.28 1.36
N PRO A 144 -6.94 10.31 0.17
CA PRO A 144 -7.01 9.21 -0.78
C PRO A 144 -6.23 7.99 -0.29
N LEU A 145 -6.77 6.80 -0.54
CA LEU A 145 -6.07 5.53 -0.43
C LEU A 145 -5.75 5.06 -1.85
N GLU A 146 -4.48 5.08 -2.19
CA GLU A 146 -4.00 4.76 -3.52
C GLU A 146 -3.30 3.39 -3.54
N ILE A 147 -3.56 2.62 -4.59
CA ILE A 147 -2.86 1.39 -4.93
C ILE A 147 -2.32 1.56 -6.34
N SER A 148 -1.00 1.44 -6.51
CA SER A 148 -0.34 1.58 -7.81
C SER A 148 -0.73 2.88 -8.56
N GLY A 149 -0.85 3.99 -7.83
CA GLY A 149 -1.20 5.30 -8.36
C GLY A 149 -2.69 5.50 -8.70
N GLN A 150 -3.55 4.55 -8.37
CA GLN A 150 -5.00 4.66 -8.52
C GLN A 150 -5.68 4.82 -7.17
N THR A 151 -6.56 5.81 -7.03
CA THR A 151 -7.40 5.97 -5.85
C THR A 151 -8.48 4.90 -5.85
N VAL A 152 -8.39 3.95 -4.93
CA VAL A 152 -9.36 2.84 -4.77
C VAL A 152 -10.39 3.12 -3.71
N ALA A 153 -10.05 3.95 -2.73
CA ALA A 153 -10.92 4.39 -1.66
C ALA A 153 -10.48 5.76 -1.14
N VAL A 154 -11.31 6.36 -0.32
CA VAL A 154 -10.97 7.60 0.40
C VAL A 154 -11.36 7.47 1.87
N LEU A 155 -10.52 8.01 2.74
CA LEU A 155 -10.88 8.27 4.12
C LEU A 155 -11.54 9.65 4.17
N TYR A 156 -12.82 9.66 4.47
CA TYR A 156 -13.68 10.84 4.51
C TYR A 156 -13.99 11.16 5.97
N PHE A 157 -13.74 12.38 6.41
CA PHE A 157 -13.96 12.76 7.79
C PHE A 157 -14.37 14.22 7.96
N GLN A 158 -15.01 14.49 9.06
CA GLN A 158 -15.40 15.83 9.50
C GLN A 158 -14.95 16.01 10.95
N ASN A 159 -14.27 17.11 11.22
CA ASN A 159 -14.07 17.58 12.58
C ASN A 159 -15.27 18.44 12.96
N THR A 160 -16.04 18.02 13.93
CA THR A 160 -16.93 18.93 14.64
C THR A 160 -16.06 19.73 15.63
N GLU A 161 -16.26 21.02 15.73
CA GLU A 161 -15.42 22.02 16.43
C GLU A 161 -14.97 21.70 17.87
N SER A 162 -15.26 20.50 18.38
CA SER A 162 -15.09 20.14 19.79
C SER A 162 -13.79 19.43 20.18
N GLY A 163 -12.89 19.07 19.25
CA GLY A 163 -11.81 18.12 19.58
C GLY A 163 -10.36 18.58 19.42
N ALA A 164 -10.08 19.65 18.74
CA ALA A 164 -8.71 20.12 18.56
C ALA A 164 -8.61 21.64 18.76
N ALA A 165 -8.38 22.05 19.99
CA ALA A 165 -8.21 23.46 20.36
C ALA A 165 -7.06 24.19 19.61
N ASN A 166 -6.30 23.49 18.75
CA ASN A 166 -5.14 24.01 18.03
C ASN A 166 -5.07 23.59 16.55
N ALA A 167 -6.09 22.96 15.96
CA ALA A 167 -6.06 22.62 14.54
C ALA A 167 -6.68 23.76 13.73
N GLU A 168 -5.90 24.36 12.82
CA GLU A 168 -6.44 25.29 11.85
C GLU A 168 -7.51 24.59 11.00
N PRO A 169 -8.65 25.27 10.73
CA PRO A 169 -9.71 24.71 9.91
C PRO A 169 -9.14 24.35 8.52
N GLY A 170 -9.26 23.09 8.13
CA GLY A 170 -8.77 22.60 6.84
C GLY A 170 -7.44 21.82 6.88
N THR A 171 -6.76 21.75 8.02
CA THR A 171 -5.54 20.96 8.14
C THR A 171 -5.88 19.49 8.46
N PRO A 172 -5.42 18.52 7.64
CA PRO A 172 -5.62 17.11 7.95
C PRO A 172 -4.96 16.76 9.29
N ASN A 173 -5.66 15.97 10.12
CA ASN A 173 -5.07 15.42 11.33
C ASN A 173 -3.90 14.49 10.93
N PRO A 174 -2.65 14.75 11.37
CA PRO A 174 -1.48 13.95 10.98
C PRO A 174 -1.62 12.45 11.28
N ALA A 175 -2.32 12.11 12.36
CA ALA A 175 -2.59 10.73 12.72
C ALA A 175 -3.45 10.01 11.66
N LEU A 176 -4.46 10.70 11.11
CA LEU A 176 -5.29 10.15 10.03
C LEU A 176 -4.51 9.96 8.74
N GLU A 177 -3.61 10.90 8.43
CA GLU A 177 -2.76 10.80 7.25
C GLU A 177 -1.80 9.60 7.34
N ILE A 178 -1.19 9.39 8.50
CA ILE A 178 -0.33 8.24 8.77
C ILE A 178 -1.13 6.93 8.64
N LEU A 179 -2.32 6.86 9.27
CA LEU A 179 -3.18 5.68 9.21
C LEU A 179 -3.63 5.37 7.78
N ALA A 180 -4.05 6.37 7.02
CA ALA A 180 -4.49 6.20 5.63
C ALA A 180 -3.35 5.72 4.74
N ARG A 181 -2.17 6.33 4.85
CA ARG A 181 -0.97 5.94 4.08
C ARG A 181 -0.52 4.53 4.43
N HIS A 182 -0.54 4.17 5.71
CA HIS A 182 -0.20 2.82 6.16
C HIS A 182 -1.22 1.78 5.65
N ALA A 183 -2.51 2.06 5.77
CA ALA A 183 -3.56 1.20 5.25
C ALA A 183 -3.47 1.00 3.73
N ALA A 184 -3.15 2.06 2.96
CA ALA A 184 -2.96 1.96 1.52
C ALA A 184 -1.82 1.00 1.16
N ARG A 185 -0.69 1.06 1.87
CA ARG A 185 0.43 0.11 1.68
C ARG A 185 0.06 -1.33 2.03
N CYS A 186 -0.69 -1.55 3.10
CA CYS A 186 -1.19 -2.88 3.44
C CYS A 186 -2.16 -3.42 2.39
N LEU A 187 -3.07 -2.57 1.87
CA LEU A 187 -3.98 -2.93 0.78
C LEU A 187 -3.21 -3.31 -0.49
N GLU A 188 -2.19 -2.53 -0.86
CA GLU A 188 -1.33 -2.82 -2.01
C GLU A 188 -0.61 -4.16 -1.86
N SER A 189 0.00 -4.40 -0.71
CA SER A 189 0.70 -5.65 -0.39
C SER A 189 -0.22 -6.87 -0.48
N VAL A 190 -1.42 -6.80 0.14
CA VAL A 190 -2.40 -7.90 0.08
C VAL A 190 -2.92 -8.12 -1.33
N THR A 191 -3.10 -7.06 -2.12
CA THR A 191 -3.54 -7.16 -3.51
C THR A 191 -2.47 -7.79 -4.39
N ALA A 192 -1.22 -7.35 -4.26
CA ALA A 192 -0.08 -7.92 -4.98
C ALA A 192 0.12 -9.41 -4.65
N PHE A 193 0.02 -9.78 -3.37
CA PHE A 193 0.12 -11.17 -2.94
C PHE A 193 -0.98 -12.06 -3.54
N LYS A 194 -2.22 -11.57 -3.56
CA LYS A 194 -3.35 -12.30 -4.18
C LYS A 194 -3.17 -12.44 -5.68
N ALA A 195 -2.71 -11.40 -6.36
CA ALA A 195 -2.43 -11.44 -7.80
C ALA A 195 -1.32 -12.45 -8.14
N ALA A 196 -0.22 -12.43 -7.38
CA ALA A 196 0.88 -13.38 -7.55
C ALA A 196 0.42 -14.83 -7.33
N ARG A 197 -0.38 -15.06 -6.29
CA ARG A 197 -0.93 -16.41 -6.01
C ARG A 197 -1.87 -16.91 -7.11
N ALA A 198 -2.72 -16.03 -7.65
CA ALA A 198 -3.59 -16.36 -8.78
C ALA A 198 -2.80 -16.69 -10.04
N ALA A 199 -1.74 -15.94 -10.34
CA ALA A 199 -0.87 -16.20 -11.47
C ALA A 199 -0.15 -17.57 -11.36
N LEU A 200 0.32 -17.92 -10.16
CA LEU A 200 0.93 -19.23 -9.90
C LEU A 200 -0.07 -20.38 -10.05
N ALA A 201 -1.31 -20.21 -9.61
CA ALA A 201 -2.36 -21.22 -9.76
C ALA A 201 -2.66 -21.47 -11.24
N ASN A 202 -2.81 -20.41 -12.04
CA ASN A 202 -3.07 -20.54 -13.48
C ASN A 202 -1.91 -21.20 -14.22
N ALA A 203 -0.66 -20.88 -13.87
CA ALA A 203 0.52 -21.51 -14.47
C ALA A 203 0.61 -23.02 -14.14
N SER A 204 0.10 -23.45 -13.00
CA SER A 204 0.06 -24.87 -12.60
C SER A 204 -1.01 -25.66 -13.37
N ASP A 205 -2.15 -25.03 -13.67
CA ASP A 205 -3.24 -25.63 -14.43
C ASP A 205 -2.84 -25.82 -15.91
N ASP A 206 -2.17 -24.84 -16.51
CA ASP A 206 -1.66 -24.93 -17.88
C ASP A 206 -0.61 -26.04 -18.04
N ALA A 207 0.23 -26.26 -17.03
CA ALA A 207 1.24 -27.31 -17.03
C ALA A 207 0.63 -28.72 -16.93
N SER A 208 -0.55 -28.85 -16.34
CA SER A 208 -1.26 -30.15 -16.17
C SER A 208 -2.10 -30.53 -17.39
N GLY A 209 -2.51 -29.57 -18.21
CA GLY A 209 -3.37 -29.79 -19.38
C GLY A 209 -2.67 -30.35 -20.62
N THR A 210 -1.32 -30.37 -20.67
CA THR A 210 -0.57 -30.76 -21.88
C THR A 210 -0.20 -32.25 -21.93
N SER A 211 -0.61 -33.07 -20.96
CA SER A 211 -0.17 -34.45 -20.84
C SER A 211 -1.14 -35.52 -21.39
N ASP A 212 -2.33 -35.17 -21.90
CA ASP A 212 -3.39 -36.13 -22.21
C ASP A 212 -3.74 -36.31 -23.71
N GLU A 213 -2.98 -35.71 -24.62
CA GLU A 213 -3.29 -35.76 -26.05
C GLU A 213 -2.33 -36.63 -26.90
N SER A 214 -1.58 -37.55 -26.28
CA SER A 214 -0.63 -38.40 -27.00
C SER A 214 -0.85 -39.92 -26.85
N SER A 215 -2.10 -40.39 -26.76
CA SER A 215 -2.32 -41.86 -26.79
C SER A 215 -3.67 -42.23 -27.40
N ALA A 216 -3.90 -41.84 -28.65
CA ALA A 216 -4.95 -42.44 -29.47
C ALA A 216 -4.59 -42.29 -30.95
N ASP A 217 -3.68 -43.12 -31.45
CA ASP A 217 -3.68 -43.60 -32.85
C ASP A 217 -2.59 -44.67 -33.06
N GLU A 218 -2.88 -45.90 -32.59
CA GLU A 218 -2.18 -47.08 -33.15
C GLU A 218 -3.03 -48.32 -32.82
N ASP A 219 -4.05 -48.59 -33.65
CA ASP A 219 -4.52 -49.93 -34.02
C ASP A 219 -5.62 -49.80 -35.09
N ALA A 220 -5.20 -50.01 -36.38
CA ALA A 220 -6.05 -50.54 -37.46
C ALA A 220 -5.19 -51.06 -38.58
#